data_76bad176d0da894c9e8c50aa9e976603
#
_entry.id   76bad176d0da894c9e8c50aa9e976603
#
_cell.length_a   1.000
_cell.length_b   1.000
_cell.length_c   1.000
_cell.angle_alpha   90.00
_cell.angle_beta   90.00
_cell.angle_gamma   90.00
#
_symmetry.space_group_name_H-M   'P 1'
#
loop_
_entity.id
_entity.type
_entity.pdbx_description
1 polymer ?
#
loop_
_entity_poly.entity_id
_entity_poly.type
_entity_poly.pdbx_seq_one_letter_code
_entity_poly.pdbx_strand_id
1 'polypeptide(L)'
;MNYLRVLDLLFKLGDKAIPHAHPDHVVYALTNSKVRITSEDGKASYIKLKSSQVIFLEAQSHSAENIGKTDSHNLVVELKK
;
A
#
# COMPACT_ATOMS: atom_id res chain seq x y z
N MET A 1 4.52 -11.33 -22.22
CA MET A 1 3.10 -11.41 -21.83
C MET A 1 2.88 -10.61 -20.57
N ASN A 2 1.85 -9.79 -20.56
CA ASN A 2 1.49 -9.00 -19.38
C ASN A 2 0.49 -9.78 -18.53
N TYR A 3 0.61 -9.67 -17.22
CA TYR A 3 -0.33 -10.30 -16.31
C TYR A 3 -0.48 -9.48 -15.03
N LEU A 4 -1.51 -9.79 -14.28
CA LEU A 4 -1.81 -9.14 -13.02
C LEU A 4 -1.55 -10.09 -11.86
N ARG A 5 -1.08 -9.54 -10.75
CA ARG A 5 -0.98 -10.27 -9.49
C ARG A 5 -1.82 -9.55 -8.46
N VAL A 6 -2.76 -10.26 -7.85
CA VAL A 6 -3.65 -9.69 -6.85
C VAL A 6 -3.20 -10.16 -5.46
N LEU A 7 -3.00 -9.23 -4.56
CA LEU A 7 -2.61 -9.50 -3.18
C LEU A 7 -3.71 -9.01 -2.25
N ASP A 8 -4.10 -9.86 -1.32
CA ASP A 8 -5.04 -9.51 -0.24
C ASP A 8 -4.20 -9.22 1.00
N LEU A 9 -4.13 -7.95 1.40
CA LEU A 9 -3.24 -7.50 2.47
C LEU A 9 -4.02 -7.01 3.67
N LEU A 10 -3.80 -7.67 4.80
CA LEU A 10 -4.26 -7.19 6.10
C LEU A 10 -3.09 -6.53 6.81
N PHE A 11 -3.21 -5.24 7.07
CA PHE A 11 -2.18 -4.44 7.72
C PHE A 11 -2.71 -4.00 9.08
N LYS A 12 -2.30 -4.70 10.11
CA LYS A 12 -2.85 -4.48 11.46
C LYS A 12 -2.40 -3.15 12.03
N LEU A 13 -3.17 -2.65 12.98
CA LEU A 13 -2.85 -1.43 13.71
C LEU A 13 -1.43 -1.50 14.27
N GLY A 14 -0.62 -0.50 13.95
CA GLY A 14 0.76 -0.43 14.40
C GLY A 14 1.75 -1.28 13.62
N ASP A 15 1.30 -2.12 12.68
CA ASP A 15 2.20 -2.92 11.86
C ASP A 15 3.10 -2.06 11.00
N LYS A 16 4.32 -2.55 10.81
CA LYS A 16 5.30 -1.95 9.91
C LYS A 16 5.73 -2.98 8.89
N ALA A 17 5.80 -2.54 7.63
CA ALA A 17 6.36 -3.34 6.57
C ALA A 17 7.80 -2.92 6.33
N ILE A 18 8.70 -3.90 6.24
CA ILE A 18 10.11 -3.63 5.92
C ILE A 18 10.22 -3.07 4.51
N PRO A 19 11.30 -2.35 4.19
CA PRO A 19 11.50 -1.82 2.84
C PRO A 19 11.45 -2.95 1.81
N HIS A 20 10.71 -2.72 0.73
CA HIS A 20 10.56 -3.68 -0.36
C HIS A 20 10.24 -2.94 -1.66
N ALA A 21 10.50 -3.59 -2.77
CA ALA A 21 10.23 -3.04 -4.09
C ALA A 21 8.90 -3.56 -4.62
N HIS A 22 8.13 -2.66 -5.22
CA HIS A 22 6.88 -3.01 -5.89
C HIS A 22 6.93 -2.55 -7.35
N PRO A 23 6.32 -3.31 -8.27
CA PRO A 23 6.04 -2.78 -9.61
C PRO A 23 4.91 -1.74 -9.52
N ASP A 24 4.54 -1.15 -10.66
CA ASP A 24 3.33 -0.32 -10.70
C ASP A 24 2.15 -1.13 -10.20
N HIS A 25 1.31 -0.52 -9.38
CA HIS A 25 0.20 -1.23 -8.76
C HIS A 25 -0.96 -0.30 -8.44
N VAL A 26 -2.13 -0.90 -8.33
CA VAL A 26 -3.37 -0.24 -7.91
C VAL A 26 -3.73 -0.77 -6.52
N VAL A 27 -4.12 0.12 -5.62
CA VAL A 27 -4.60 -0.25 -4.30
C VAL A 27 -6.08 0.07 -4.19
N TYR A 28 -6.86 -0.95 -3.85
CA TYR A 28 -8.29 -0.81 -3.56
C TYR A 28 -8.51 -0.98 -2.06
N ALA A 29 -9.00 0.06 -1.41
CA ALA A 29 -9.21 0.04 0.03
C ALA A 29 -10.54 -0.65 0.37
N LEU A 30 -10.47 -1.76 1.11
CA LEU A 30 -11.65 -2.43 1.63
C LEU A 30 -12.13 -1.80 2.92
N THR A 31 -11.22 -1.16 3.65
CA THR A 31 -11.51 -0.44 4.89
C THR A 31 -10.87 0.93 4.84
N ASN A 32 -11.28 1.83 5.74
CA ASN A 32 -10.57 3.08 5.92
C ASN A 32 -9.14 2.78 6.40
N SER A 33 -8.16 3.50 5.86
CA SER A 33 -6.79 3.31 6.27
C SER A 33 -6.01 4.62 6.26
N LYS A 34 -4.99 4.68 7.09
CA LYS A 34 -4.03 5.78 7.13
C LYS A 34 -2.65 5.18 7.27
N VAL A 35 -1.80 5.41 6.28
CA VAL A 35 -0.51 4.76 6.17
C VAL A 35 0.57 5.81 5.96
N ARG A 36 1.68 5.66 6.68
CA ARG A 36 2.88 6.44 6.43
C ARG A 36 3.81 5.60 5.56
N ILE A 37 4.18 6.14 4.42
CA ILE A 37 5.11 5.51 3.49
C ILE A 37 6.41 6.30 3.52
N THR A 38 7.52 5.60 3.73
CA THR A 38 8.84 6.21 3.74
C THR A 38 9.64 5.67 2.57
N SER A 39 10.08 6.56 1.69
CA SER A 39 10.88 6.22 0.52
C SER A 39 12.35 6.00 0.89
N GLU A 40 13.15 5.49 -0.06
CA GLU A 40 14.57 5.19 0.16
C GLU A 40 15.38 6.41 0.62
N ASP A 41 14.98 7.60 0.17
CA ASP A 41 15.67 8.84 0.54
C ASP A 41 15.24 9.39 1.91
N GLY A 42 14.41 8.65 2.63
CA GLY A 42 13.96 9.02 3.97
C GLY A 42 12.76 9.96 4.00
N LYS A 43 12.19 10.31 2.85
CA LYS A 43 11.02 11.18 2.82
C LYS A 43 9.76 10.40 3.15
N ALA A 44 8.94 10.94 4.05
CA ALA A 44 7.69 10.35 4.44
C ALA A 44 6.53 10.97 3.69
N SER A 45 5.60 10.13 3.26
CA SER A 45 4.33 10.53 2.67
C SER A 45 3.20 9.88 3.45
N TYR A 46 2.08 10.57 3.56
CA TYR A 46 0.92 10.08 4.30
C TYR A 46 -0.22 9.85 3.33
N ILE A 47 -0.75 8.63 3.33
CA ILE A 47 -1.85 8.25 2.47
C ILE A 47 -3.05 7.93 3.35
N LYS A 48 -4.17 8.62 3.09
CA LYS A 48 -5.43 8.36 3.76
C LYS A 48 -6.44 7.89 2.73
N LEU A 49 -6.95 6.68 2.93
CA LEU A 49 -7.93 6.07 2.05
C LEU A 49 -9.22 5.81 2.81
N LYS A 50 -10.33 6.09 2.15
CA LYS A 50 -11.65 5.66 2.62
C LYS A 50 -12.01 4.35 1.97
N SER A 51 -12.83 3.56 2.64
CA SER A 51 -13.38 2.32 2.09
C SER A 51 -13.90 2.55 0.66
N SER A 52 -13.58 1.65 -0.24
CA SER A 52 -13.93 1.67 -1.67
C SER A 52 -13.14 2.66 -2.52
N GLN A 53 -12.18 3.36 -1.95
CA GLN A 53 -11.32 4.26 -2.70
C GLN A 53 -10.22 3.50 -3.40
N VAL A 54 -9.82 3.96 -4.59
CA VAL A 54 -8.77 3.33 -5.40
C VAL A 54 -7.69 4.36 -5.70
N ILE A 55 -6.42 3.96 -5.57
CA ILE A 55 -5.29 4.78 -5.97
C ILE A 55 -4.31 3.97 -6.82
N PHE A 56 -3.57 4.66 -7.67
CA PHE A 56 -2.48 4.08 -8.46
C PHE A 56 -1.15 4.55 -7.87
N LEU A 57 -0.22 3.62 -7.71
CA LEU A 57 1.14 3.92 -7.23
C LEU A 57 2.15 3.39 -8.23
N GLU A 58 3.13 4.24 -8.57
CA GLU A 58 4.21 3.85 -9.46
C GLU A 58 5.18 2.90 -8.76
N ALA A 59 5.93 2.15 -9.56
CA ALA A 59 6.97 1.25 -9.07
C ALA A 59 7.97 2.00 -8.19
N GLN A 60 8.20 1.49 -6.99
CA GLN A 60 9.12 2.12 -6.04
C GLN A 60 9.50 1.16 -4.92
N SER A 61 10.57 1.49 -4.22
CA SER A 61 10.95 0.83 -2.98
C SER A 61 10.59 1.74 -1.81
N HIS A 62 9.90 1.18 -0.83
CA HIS A 62 9.50 1.95 0.35
C HIS A 62 9.19 1.04 1.53
N SER A 63 9.15 1.63 2.71
CA SER A 63 8.57 1.00 3.89
C SER A 63 7.22 1.62 4.17
N ALA A 64 6.39 0.94 4.95
CA ALA A 64 5.05 1.40 5.28
C ALA A 64 4.74 1.11 6.74
N GLU A 65 3.90 1.94 7.33
CA GLU A 65 3.43 1.77 8.69
C GLU A 65 1.96 2.15 8.78
N ASN A 66 1.14 1.28 9.38
CA ASN A 66 -0.26 1.61 9.64
C ASN A 66 -0.32 2.54 10.84
N ILE A 67 -0.57 3.82 10.59
CA ILE A 67 -0.68 4.85 11.62
C ILE A 67 -2.14 5.25 11.88
N GLY A 68 -3.09 4.50 11.33
CA GLY A 68 -4.51 4.72 11.58
C GLY A 68 -4.94 4.25 12.96
N LYS A 69 -6.25 4.23 13.18
CA LYS A 69 -6.86 3.82 14.45
C LYS A 69 -7.38 2.39 14.41
N THR A 70 -7.38 1.77 13.26
CA THR A 70 -7.92 0.43 13.05
C THR A 70 -7.02 -0.36 12.11
N ASP A 71 -7.24 -1.67 12.04
CA ASP A 71 -6.60 -2.51 11.03
C ASP A 71 -7.03 -2.03 9.64
N SER A 72 -6.11 -2.18 8.68
CA SER A 72 -6.33 -1.79 7.29
C SER A 72 -6.37 -3.05 6.42
N HIS A 73 -7.36 -3.16 5.54
CA HIS A 73 -7.50 -4.28 4.63
C HIS A 73 -7.63 -3.75 3.21
N ASN A 74 -6.71 -4.15 2.36
CA ASN A 74 -6.63 -3.64 0.99
C ASN A 74 -6.39 -4.77 0.00
N LEU A 75 -6.90 -4.59 -1.21
CA LEU A 75 -6.50 -5.41 -2.36
C LEU A 75 -5.49 -4.62 -3.17
N VAL A 76 -4.37 -5.25 -3.46
CA VAL A 76 -3.30 -4.66 -4.27
C VAL A 76 -3.22 -5.42 -5.57
N VAL A 77 -3.33 -4.71 -6.68
CA VAL A 77 -3.22 -5.31 -8.03
C VAL A 77 -1.92 -4.84 -8.64
N GLU A 78 -0.96 -5.73 -8.72
CA GLU A 78 0.34 -5.45 -9.34
C GLU A 78 0.27 -5.70 -10.83
N LEU A 79 0.85 -4.77 -11.60
CA LEU A 79 0.91 -4.86 -13.06
C LEU A 79 2.24 -5.48 -13.45
N LYS A 80 2.22 -6.72 -13.92
CA LYS A 80 3.42 -7.45 -14.33
C LYS A 80 3.58 -7.42 -15.84
N LYS A 81 4.81 -7.27 -16.29
CA LYS A 81 5.13 -7.31 -17.71
C LYS A 81 5.99 -8.52 -18.03
#